data_60e27b5ae18d40aa497373350c9dfbbf
#
_entry.id   60e27b5ae18d40aa497373350c9dfbbf
#
_cell.length_a   1.000
_cell.length_b   1.000
_cell.length_c   1.000
_cell.angle_alpha   90.00
_cell.angle_beta   90.00
_cell.angle_gamma   90.00
#
_symmetry.space_group_name_H-M   'P 1'
#
loop_
_entity.id
_entity.type
_entity.pdbx_description
1 polymer ?
#
loop_
_entity_poly.entity_id
_entity_poly.type
_entity_poly.pdbx_seq_one_letter_code
_entity_poly.pdbx_strand_id
1 'polypeptide(L)'
;MPAVTGKLAAASLALALIAASASTASAQKKYDTGATDTEIKIGNIMPYSGPASAYGIIGRTEAAYFKKINEEGGINGRKINFVSYDDAYSPPKTVEQARKLVESDEVLLIFNSLGTPPNSAIQKYMNSKKVPQLFVATGATKWNDPQNFPWTMGWQPNYQSETQIYAKYILKEMPNAKIGVLYQNDDYGKDYLKGLKDGLGAKAASMIVLEESYETSEPTIDNHIVKMKATGADVFINITTPKFAAQAIKKISEIGWKPTHFLNNVSASVGSVIKPAGFENSQDIISAAYLKDVSDPQWKDDAGMKAFLEFMTKYFPEGDKLDGGTIVGYGVAQTLVEALKKCGDNLTRENVMKQAASLKDFRTEVLLPGIKINTGANDFAPISSLQLMKFKGEKWDLFGDVISADAGG
;
A
#
# COMPACT_ATOMS: atom_id res chain seq x y z
N MET A 1 67.90 69.96 25.47
CA MET A 1 66.60 69.81 26.20
C MET A 1 65.79 68.83 25.48
N PRO A 2 65.15 67.87 26.13
CA PRO A 2 65.19 66.49 25.64
C PRO A 2 63.98 66.07 24.83
N ALA A 3 64.29 65.11 24.04
CA ALA A 3 63.36 64.33 23.17
C ALA A 3 62.41 63.46 23.97
N VAL A 4 61.18 63.31 23.40
CA VAL A 4 60.28 62.27 23.75
C VAL A 4 59.98 61.49 22.47
N THR A 5 60.58 60.35 22.34
CA THR A 5 60.34 59.40 21.27
C THR A 5 59.27 58.37 21.69
N GLY A 6 58.41 58.12 20.79
CA GLY A 6 57.18 57.34 20.91
C GLY A 6 57.25 55.83 21.18
N LYS A 7 56.17 55.35 21.75
CA LYS A 7 55.81 53.97 21.82
C LYS A 7 54.42 53.83 21.18
N LEU A 8 54.43 53.49 19.93
CA LEU A 8 53.19 53.14 19.19
C LEU A 8 53.55 52.14 18.06
N ALA A 9 53.69 50.86 18.37
CA ALA A 9 53.77 49.80 17.38
C ALA A 9 53.79 48.40 18.04
N ALA A 10 52.75 48.00 18.73
CA ALA A 10 52.63 46.61 19.21
C ALA A 10 51.20 46.20 19.55
N ALA A 11 50.19 46.79 18.89
CA ALA A 11 48.78 46.43 19.17
C ALA A 11 47.98 45.94 17.98
N SER A 12 48.58 45.63 16.79
CA SER A 12 47.85 45.33 15.56
C SER A 12 48.00 43.88 15.04
N LEU A 13 48.59 42.98 15.80
CA LEU A 13 48.83 41.59 15.30
C LEU A 13 48.09 40.50 16.08
N ALA A 14 47.23 40.83 17.04
CA ALA A 14 46.53 39.83 17.85
C ALA A 14 45.05 39.63 17.50
N LEU A 15 44.50 40.30 16.45
CA LEU A 15 43.09 40.20 16.08
C LEU A 15 42.81 39.41 14.79
N ALA A 16 43.79 38.78 14.17
CA ALA A 16 43.64 38.07 12.90
C ALA A 16 43.61 36.53 12.99
N LEU A 17 43.55 35.94 14.17
CA LEU A 17 43.63 34.48 14.37
C LEU A 17 42.40 33.84 15.04
N ILE A 18 41.26 34.55 15.16
CA ILE A 18 40.02 34.00 15.76
C ILE A 18 38.92 33.76 14.71
N ALA A 19 39.21 33.91 13.44
CA ALA A 19 38.20 33.77 12.36
C ALA A 19 38.44 32.59 11.43
N ALA A 20 38.66 31.40 11.94
CA ALA A 20 38.70 30.21 11.09
C ALA A 20 38.47 28.87 11.85
N SER A 21 37.48 28.83 12.70
CA SER A 21 37.01 27.54 13.26
C SER A 21 35.50 27.51 13.33
N ALA A 22 34.84 27.91 12.23
CA ALA A 22 33.52 27.44 11.95
C ALA A 22 33.66 25.97 11.52
N SER A 23 33.91 25.08 12.49
CA SER A 23 33.70 23.66 12.31
C SER A 23 32.25 23.51 11.92
N THR A 24 31.99 23.28 10.63
CA THR A 24 30.75 22.69 10.22
C THR A 24 30.63 21.41 11.02
N ALA A 25 29.82 21.41 12.07
CA ALA A 25 29.44 20.22 12.77
C ALA A 25 28.71 19.36 11.73
N SER A 26 29.44 18.56 10.98
CA SER A 26 28.89 17.50 10.17
C SER A 26 28.10 16.63 11.14
N ALA A 27 26.77 16.61 10.99
CA ALA A 27 25.94 15.76 11.81
C ALA A 27 26.52 14.34 11.73
N GLN A 28 26.89 13.77 12.88
CA GLN A 28 27.53 12.47 12.93
C GLN A 28 26.59 11.45 12.30
N LYS A 29 27.07 10.77 11.26
CA LYS A 29 26.33 9.70 10.59
C LYS A 29 25.96 8.60 11.59
N LYS A 30 24.70 8.14 11.53
CA LYS A 30 24.17 7.10 12.43
C LYS A 30 23.49 6.04 11.60
N TYR A 31 23.93 4.80 11.73
CA TYR A 31 23.40 3.67 10.99
C TYR A 31 23.06 2.51 11.91
N ASP A 32 21.91 1.89 11.69
CA ASP A 32 21.62 0.55 12.18
C ASP A 32 21.99 -0.50 11.12
N THR A 33 21.94 -1.77 11.50
CA THR A 33 22.16 -2.90 10.62
C THR A 33 21.32 -2.74 9.34
N GLY A 34 21.96 -2.94 8.18
CA GLY A 34 21.33 -2.79 6.86
C GLY A 34 21.53 -1.42 6.21
N ALA A 35 22.20 -0.49 6.88
CA ALA A 35 22.57 0.80 6.30
C ALA A 35 24.07 1.07 6.43
N THR A 36 24.64 1.70 5.39
CA THR A 36 26.04 2.11 5.32
C THR A 36 26.16 3.47 4.63
N ASP A 37 27.38 3.95 4.42
CA ASP A 37 27.65 5.17 3.64
C ASP A 37 27.23 5.03 2.15
N THR A 38 27.12 3.82 1.64
CA THR A 38 26.93 3.55 0.21
C THR A 38 25.71 2.71 -0.12
N GLU A 39 25.10 2.06 0.89
CA GLU A 39 24.01 1.10 0.67
C GLU A 39 22.92 1.21 1.73
N ILE A 40 21.66 0.98 1.33
CA ILE A 40 20.51 0.73 2.17
C ILE A 40 19.93 -0.62 1.75
N LYS A 41 19.97 -1.62 2.64
CA LYS A 41 19.46 -2.95 2.37
C LYS A 41 18.01 -3.06 2.86
N ILE A 42 17.10 -3.39 1.96
CA ILE A 42 15.65 -3.44 2.17
C ILE A 42 15.16 -4.85 1.87
N GLY A 43 14.45 -5.46 2.82
CA GLY A 43 13.78 -6.74 2.63
C GLY A 43 12.36 -6.57 2.11
N ASN A 44 11.85 -7.57 1.41
CA ASN A 44 10.47 -7.66 0.96
C ASN A 44 10.04 -9.13 0.93
N ILE A 45 8.74 -9.38 1.16
CA ILE A 45 8.14 -10.72 1.09
C ILE A 45 6.87 -10.60 0.26
N MET A 46 6.82 -11.33 -0.85
CA MET A 46 5.71 -11.31 -1.81
C MET A 46 5.30 -12.73 -2.20
N PRO A 47 4.02 -12.96 -2.50
CA PRO A 47 3.58 -14.22 -3.07
C PRO A 47 3.88 -14.26 -4.58
N TYR A 48 5.11 -14.60 -4.97
CA TYR A 48 5.46 -14.79 -6.39
C TYR A 48 4.90 -16.09 -6.95
N SER A 49 4.50 -17.01 -6.08
CA SER A 49 3.83 -18.27 -6.39
C SER A 49 2.57 -18.47 -5.55
N GLY A 50 1.82 -19.56 -5.78
CA GLY A 50 0.64 -19.91 -5.00
C GLY A 50 -0.64 -19.15 -5.38
N PRO A 51 -1.69 -19.22 -4.55
CA PRO A 51 -3.03 -18.75 -4.90
C PRO A 51 -3.15 -17.22 -5.04
N ALA A 52 -2.24 -16.47 -4.43
CA ALA A 52 -2.21 -15.00 -4.50
C ALA A 52 -1.10 -14.46 -5.41
N SER A 53 -0.56 -15.30 -6.32
CA SER A 53 0.61 -14.96 -7.16
C SER A 53 0.40 -13.77 -8.11
N ALA A 54 -0.83 -13.40 -8.41
CA ALA A 54 -1.13 -12.18 -9.16
C ALA A 54 -0.54 -10.92 -8.50
N TYR A 55 -0.47 -10.88 -7.17
CA TYR A 55 0.11 -9.76 -6.44
C TYR A 55 1.64 -9.67 -6.53
N GLY A 56 2.33 -10.73 -6.97
CA GLY A 56 3.79 -10.72 -7.10
C GLY A 56 4.33 -9.62 -8.03
N ILE A 57 3.50 -9.08 -8.91
CA ILE A 57 3.86 -7.96 -9.79
C ILE A 57 4.18 -6.69 -8.99
N ILE A 58 3.61 -6.51 -7.79
CA ILE A 58 3.90 -5.38 -6.89
C ILE A 58 5.40 -5.37 -6.57
N GLY A 59 5.93 -6.46 -6.02
CA GLY A 59 7.36 -6.56 -5.67
C GLY A 59 8.29 -6.46 -6.87
N ARG A 60 7.88 -6.96 -8.06
CA ARG A 60 8.66 -6.78 -9.30
C ARG A 60 8.71 -5.31 -9.70
N THR A 61 7.60 -4.59 -9.57
CA THR A 61 7.55 -3.16 -9.86
C THR A 61 8.40 -2.34 -8.88
N GLU A 62 8.37 -2.70 -7.59
CA GLU A 62 9.24 -2.09 -6.57
C GLU A 62 10.72 -2.29 -6.90
N ALA A 63 11.11 -3.51 -7.27
CA ALA A 63 12.48 -3.81 -7.69
C ALA A 63 12.91 -2.95 -8.88
N ALA A 64 12.04 -2.82 -9.90
CA ALA A 64 12.28 -1.96 -11.05
C ALA A 64 12.38 -0.48 -10.66
N TYR A 65 11.54 -0.02 -9.73
CA TYR A 65 11.58 1.36 -9.24
C TYR A 65 12.89 1.65 -8.49
N PHE A 66 13.33 0.76 -7.63
CA PHE A 66 14.61 0.92 -6.92
C PHE A 66 15.81 0.85 -7.87
N LYS A 67 15.73 0.07 -8.96
CA LYS A 67 16.73 0.12 -10.03
C LYS A 67 16.81 1.53 -10.64
N LYS A 68 15.66 2.14 -10.97
CA LYS A 68 15.57 3.53 -11.43
C LYS A 68 16.26 4.48 -10.43
N ILE A 69 15.87 4.43 -9.16
CA ILE A 69 16.47 5.27 -8.11
C ILE A 69 18.00 5.08 -8.03
N ASN A 70 18.46 3.84 -8.14
CA ASN A 70 19.89 3.53 -8.13
C ASN A 70 20.64 4.11 -9.32
N GLU A 71 20.07 4.09 -10.52
CA GLU A 71 20.64 4.72 -11.70
C GLU A 71 20.69 6.25 -11.58
N GLU A 72 19.73 6.85 -10.87
CA GLU A 72 19.67 8.29 -10.60
C GLU A 72 20.57 8.74 -9.43
N GLY A 73 21.41 7.86 -8.90
CA GLY A 73 22.36 8.20 -7.84
C GLY A 73 22.01 7.65 -6.45
N GLY A 74 20.87 6.97 -6.31
CA GLY A 74 20.41 6.40 -5.05
C GLY A 74 19.72 7.42 -4.13
N ILE A 75 19.59 7.07 -2.87
CA ILE A 75 19.00 7.94 -1.83
C ILE A 75 20.13 8.59 -1.05
N ASN A 76 20.28 9.91 -1.17
CA ASN A 76 21.36 10.66 -0.52
C ASN A 76 22.75 10.02 -0.79
N GLY A 77 22.97 9.54 -2.04
CA GLY A 77 24.21 8.89 -2.48
C GLY A 77 24.32 7.40 -2.15
N ARG A 78 23.30 6.79 -1.53
CA ARG A 78 23.29 5.37 -1.16
C ARG A 78 22.43 4.56 -2.13
N LYS A 79 22.96 3.44 -2.60
CA LYS A 79 22.21 2.50 -3.45
C LYS A 79 21.26 1.68 -2.60
N ILE A 80 20.09 1.38 -3.14
CA ILE A 80 19.14 0.44 -2.54
C ILE A 80 19.50 -0.97 -2.96
N ASN A 81 19.72 -1.83 -1.99
CA ASN A 81 19.84 -3.28 -2.18
C ASN A 81 18.51 -3.91 -1.75
N PHE A 82 17.69 -4.27 -2.74
CA PHE A 82 16.35 -4.81 -2.52
C PHE A 82 16.36 -6.33 -2.59
N VAL A 83 16.08 -6.98 -1.46
CA VAL A 83 16.05 -8.44 -1.31
C VAL A 83 14.62 -8.89 -1.12
N SER A 84 14.05 -9.56 -2.11
CA SER A 84 12.65 -10.00 -2.09
C SER A 84 12.55 -11.53 -2.16
N TYR A 85 11.71 -12.12 -1.30
CA TYR A 85 11.50 -13.55 -1.20
C TYR A 85 10.04 -13.95 -1.41
N ASP A 86 9.85 -15.13 -2.01
CA ASP A 86 8.54 -15.75 -2.20
C ASP A 86 8.09 -16.49 -0.94
N ASP A 87 6.88 -16.19 -0.48
CA ASP A 87 6.23 -16.93 0.61
C ASP A 87 5.03 -17.76 0.16
N ALA A 88 4.68 -17.70 -1.13
CA ALA A 88 3.50 -18.36 -1.69
C ALA A 88 2.19 -18.04 -0.95
N TYR A 89 2.11 -16.87 -0.27
CA TYR A 89 1.00 -16.47 0.61
C TYR A 89 0.81 -17.41 1.81
N SER A 90 1.88 -18.05 2.27
CA SER A 90 1.86 -19.01 3.38
C SER A 90 2.46 -18.39 4.65
N PRO A 91 1.68 -18.13 5.71
CA PRO A 91 2.19 -17.52 6.93
C PRO A 91 3.41 -18.24 7.52
N PRO A 92 3.51 -19.59 7.55
CA PRO A 92 4.72 -20.27 8.00
C PRO A 92 5.96 -19.92 7.17
N LYS A 93 5.82 -19.85 5.82
CA LYS A 93 6.92 -19.42 4.93
C LYS A 93 7.25 -17.95 5.14
N THR A 94 6.24 -17.10 5.37
CA THR A 94 6.48 -15.68 5.68
C THR A 94 7.36 -15.52 6.92
N VAL A 95 7.12 -16.31 7.96
CA VAL A 95 7.96 -16.33 9.17
C VAL A 95 9.39 -16.75 8.85
N GLU A 96 9.58 -17.79 8.03
CA GLU A 96 10.90 -18.25 7.59
C GLU A 96 11.65 -17.14 6.82
N GLN A 97 10.98 -16.51 5.84
CA GLN A 97 11.59 -15.46 5.01
C GLN A 97 11.88 -14.19 5.83
N ALA A 98 11.00 -13.83 6.76
CA ALA A 98 11.24 -12.67 7.64
C ALA A 98 12.48 -12.89 8.53
N ARG A 99 12.62 -14.09 9.11
CA ARG A 99 13.82 -14.43 9.90
C ARG A 99 15.09 -14.39 9.05
N LYS A 100 15.04 -14.94 7.83
CA LYS A 100 16.17 -14.91 6.90
C LYS A 100 16.56 -13.47 6.57
N LEU A 101 15.61 -12.61 6.23
CA LEU A 101 15.85 -11.19 5.93
C LEU A 101 16.48 -10.45 7.12
N VAL A 102 15.97 -10.69 8.33
CA VAL A 102 16.41 -9.97 9.53
C VAL A 102 17.72 -10.52 10.11
N GLU A 103 17.87 -11.86 10.19
CA GLU A 103 18.96 -12.50 10.94
C GLU A 103 20.13 -12.91 10.04
N SER A 104 19.91 -13.17 8.73
CA SER A 104 20.96 -13.61 7.79
C SER A 104 21.32 -12.52 6.78
N ASP A 105 20.31 -11.89 6.16
CA ASP A 105 20.54 -10.84 5.17
C ASP A 105 20.77 -9.48 5.83
N GLU A 106 20.40 -9.35 7.12
CA GLU A 106 20.63 -8.16 7.93
C GLU A 106 20.05 -6.87 7.31
N VAL A 107 18.77 -6.91 6.93
CA VAL A 107 18.10 -5.77 6.31
C VAL A 107 17.81 -4.66 7.33
N LEU A 108 17.77 -3.41 6.87
CA LEU A 108 17.39 -2.26 7.69
C LEU A 108 15.91 -2.34 8.08
N LEU A 109 15.05 -2.73 7.14
CA LEU A 109 13.61 -2.85 7.30
C LEU A 109 13.04 -3.91 6.34
N ILE A 110 11.83 -4.39 6.61
CA ILE A 110 10.99 -5.11 5.65
C ILE A 110 9.93 -4.15 5.11
N PHE A 111 9.93 -3.97 3.80
CA PHE A 111 9.08 -3.04 3.07
C PHE A 111 7.99 -3.78 2.32
N ASN A 112 6.77 -3.29 2.44
CA ASN A 112 5.59 -3.69 1.64
C ASN A 112 5.37 -5.20 1.53
N SER A 113 5.65 -5.96 2.58
CA SER A 113 5.28 -7.38 2.62
C SER A 113 3.78 -7.56 2.47
N LEU A 114 3.36 -8.57 1.68
CA LEU A 114 1.98 -8.68 1.23
C LEU A 114 1.14 -9.65 2.07
N GLY A 115 -0.10 -9.23 2.32
CA GLY A 115 -1.17 -10.07 2.83
C GLY A 115 -1.40 -9.97 4.33
N THR A 116 -2.68 -10.03 4.74
CA THR A 116 -3.06 -9.89 6.16
C THR A 116 -2.58 -11.06 7.01
N PRO A 117 -2.86 -12.34 6.65
CA PRO A 117 -2.31 -13.47 7.42
C PRO A 117 -0.79 -13.54 7.45
N PRO A 118 -0.06 -13.35 6.33
CA PRO A 118 1.39 -13.28 6.30
C PRO A 118 1.96 -12.22 7.24
N ASN A 119 1.50 -10.98 7.14
CA ASN A 119 1.99 -9.89 7.97
C ASN A 119 1.63 -10.07 9.45
N SER A 120 0.45 -10.62 9.77
CA SER A 120 0.05 -10.94 11.14
C SER A 120 1.00 -11.95 11.79
N ALA A 121 1.46 -12.94 11.02
CA ALA A 121 2.36 -13.97 11.51
C ALA A 121 3.73 -13.45 11.95
N ILE A 122 4.21 -12.37 11.35
CA ILE A 122 5.52 -11.77 11.62
C ILE A 122 5.47 -10.52 12.49
N GLN A 123 4.30 -9.91 12.72
CA GLN A 123 4.15 -8.62 13.40
C GLN A 123 4.82 -8.57 14.78
N LYS A 124 4.53 -9.57 15.63
CA LYS A 124 5.12 -9.63 16.97
C LYS A 124 6.65 -9.81 16.93
N TYR A 125 7.13 -10.66 16.02
CA TYR A 125 8.55 -10.89 15.82
C TYR A 125 9.25 -9.58 15.38
N MET A 126 8.75 -8.90 14.36
CA MET A 126 9.33 -7.64 13.86
C MET A 126 9.37 -6.57 14.95
N ASN A 127 8.28 -6.43 15.70
CA ASN A 127 8.22 -5.49 16.84
C ASN A 127 9.18 -5.84 17.96
N SER A 128 9.32 -7.13 18.31
CA SER A 128 10.28 -7.60 19.33
C SER A 128 11.75 -7.34 18.92
N LYS A 129 12.05 -7.48 17.64
CA LYS A 129 13.37 -7.20 17.06
C LYS A 129 13.63 -5.71 16.80
N LYS A 130 12.61 -4.87 16.93
CA LYS A 130 12.66 -3.43 16.57
C LYS A 130 13.12 -3.22 15.13
N VAL A 131 12.62 -4.04 14.21
CA VAL A 131 12.84 -3.93 12.77
C VAL A 131 11.57 -3.40 12.12
N PRO A 132 11.59 -2.29 11.37
CA PRO A 132 10.40 -1.78 10.72
C PRO A 132 9.78 -2.79 9.76
N GLN A 133 8.47 -3.04 9.93
CA GLN A 133 7.57 -3.71 9.00
C GLN A 133 6.74 -2.60 8.37
N LEU A 134 7.32 -1.97 7.34
CA LEU A 134 6.90 -0.65 6.89
C LEU A 134 6.06 -0.71 5.63
N PHE A 135 4.95 0.04 5.64
CA PHE A 135 4.02 0.17 4.52
C PHE A 135 3.52 -1.18 4.00
N VAL A 136 3.04 -2.03 4.92
CA VAL A 136 2.59 -3.39 4.58
C VAL A 136 1.51 -3.36 3.49
N ALA A 137 1.58 -4.29 2.54
CA ALA A 137 0.64 -4.41 1.42
C ALA A 137 -0.65 -5.14 1.86
N THR A 138 -1.38 -4.50 2.75
CA THR A 138 -2.68 -4.91 3.25
C THR A 138 -3.36 -3.74 3.95
N GLY A 139 -4.67 -3.61 3.76
CA GLY A 139 -5.49 -2.56 4.37
C GLY A 139 -6.19 -2.99 5.66
N ALA A 140 -5.79 -4.08 6.31
CA ALA A 140 -6.43 -4.47 7.56
C ALA A 140 -6.28 -3.37 8.61
N THR A 141 -7.37 -3.05 9.29
CA THR A 141 -7.47 -1.95 10.25
C THR A 141 -6.45 -2.04 11.40
N LYS A 142 -6.05 -3.26 11.74
CA LYS A 142 -5.05 -3.55 12.79
C LYS A 142 -3.67 -2.93 12.56
N TRP A 143 -3.33 -2.49 11.35
CA TRP A 143 -2.02 -1.86 11.08
C TRP A 143 -1.91 -0.43 11.59
N ASN A 144 -3.03 0.19 11.96
CA ASN A 144 -3.05 1.50 12.63
C ASN A 144 -3.10 1.35 14.15
N ASP A 145 -2.06 0.73 14.73
CA ASP A 145 -1.91 0.56 16.18
C ASP A 145 -0.48 0.88 16.63
N PRO A 146 -0.05 2.15 16.54
CA PRO A 146 1.30 2.56 16.90
C PRO A 146 1.65 2.38 18.37
N GLN A 147 0.64 2.28 19.26
CA GLN A 147 0.87 2.10 20.70
C GLN A 147 1.34 0.70 21.03
N ASN A 148 0.73 -0.33 20.43
CA ASN A 148 1.09 -1.71 20.69
C ASN A 148 2.13 -2.26 19.70
N PHE A 149 2.13 -1.73 18.46
CA PHE A 149 2.99 -2.18 17.37
C PHE A 149 3.72 -1.01 16.68
N PRO A 150 4.61 -0.30 17.41
CA PRO A 150 5.28 0.90 16.90
C PRO A 150 6.22 0.65 15.71
N TRP A 151 6.49 -0.60 15.36
CA TRP A 151 7.35 -1.00 14.24
C TRP A 151 6.58 -1.56 13.05
N THR A 152 5.25 -1.49 13.05
CA THR A 152 4.41 -1.93 11.92
C THR A 152 3.51 -0.79 11.46
N MET A 153 3.55 -0.46 10.16
CA MET A 153 2.73 0.61 9.56
C MET A 153 2.09 0.12 8.27
N GLY A 154 0.80 0.44 8.06
CA GLY A 154 0.09 0.24 6.80
C GLY A 154 0.47 1.26 5.72
N TRP A 155 -0.14 1.15 4.53
CA TRP A 155 -0.02 2.14 3.47
C TRP A 155 -1.36 2.43 2.79
N GLN A 156 -2.02 1.39 2.28
CA GLN A 156 -3.27 1.51 1.55
C GLN A 156 -4.46 1.82 2.49
N PRO A 157 -5.58 2.29 1.94
CA PRO A 157 -6.80 2.52 2.71
C PRO A 157 -7.26 1.29 3.47
N ASN A 158 -7.90 1.54 4.62
CA ASN A 158 -8.32 0.44 5.47
C ASN A 158 -9.61 -0.24 4.95
N TYR A 159 -9.70 -1.54 5.15
CA TYR A 159 -10.76 -2.38 4.60
C TYR A 159 -12.14 -2.08 5.19
N GLN A 160 -12.22 -1.76 6.47
CA GLN A 160 -13.50 -1.40 7.09
C GLN A 160 -14.06 -0.12 6.46
N SER A 161 -13.22 0.88 6.23
CA SER A 161 -13.62 2.14 5.60
C SER A 161 -14.15 1.93 4.18
N GLU A 162 -13.50 1.06 3.40
CA GLU A 162 -13.94 0.75 2.04
C GLU A 162 -15.37 0.18 2.05
N THR A 163 -15.64 -0.83 2.88
CA THR A 163 -16.98 -1.44 2.91
C THR A 163 -18.02 -0.57 3.62
N GLN A 164 -17.62 0.32 4.52
CA GLN A 164 -18.52 1.36 5.05
C GLN A 164 -18.97 2.33 3.94
N ILE A 165 -18.09 2.67 3.00
CA ILE A 165 -18.45 3.48 1.81
C ILE A 165 -19.45 2.71 0.94
N TYR A 166 -19.24 1.42 0.71
CA TYR A 166 -20.21 0.58 -0.01
C TYR A 166 -21.55 0.51 0.71
N ALA A 167 -21.54 0.32 2.02
CA ALA A 167 -22.76 0.29 2.83
C ALA A 167 -23.55 1.61 2.75
N LYS A 168 -22.86 2.76 2.83
CA LYS A 168 -23.48 4.09 2.66
C LYS A 168 -24.14 4.23 1.28
N TYR A 169 -23.47 3.79 0.23
CA TYR A 169 -24.03 3.78 -1.13
C TYR A 169 -25.26 2.88 -1.22
N ILE A 170 -25.18 1.66 -0.69
CA ILE A 170 -26.30 0.69 -0.69
C ILE A 170 -27.50 1.23 0.07
N LEU A 171 -27.29 1.80 1.26
CA LEU A 171 -28.38 2.38 2.08
C LEU A 171 -29.08 3.54 1.37
N LYS A 172 -28.34 4.31 0.58
CA LYS A 172 -28.88 5.45 -0.17
C LYS A 172 -29.64 5.01 -1.42
N GLU A 173 -29.03 4.15 -2.23
CA GLU A 173 -29.56 3.81 -3.57
C GLU A 173 -30.45 2.54 -3.56
N MET A 174 -30.24 1.64 -2.60
CA MET A 174 -30.90 0.33 -2.53
C MET A 174 -31.27 -0.02 -1.06
N PRO A 175 -32.12 0.78 -0.36
CA PRO A 175 -32.34 0.67 1.08
C PRO A 175 -33.03 -0.62 1.55
N ASN A 176 -33.56 -1.42 0.63
CA ASN A 176 -34.21 -2.71 0.87
C ASN A 176 -33.51 -3.90 0.22
N ALA A 177 -32.25 -3.72 -0.20
CA ALA A 177 -31.48 -4.76 -0.87
C ALA A 177 -31.25 -5.98 0.01
N LYS A 178 -31.24 -7.15 -0.62
CA LYS A 178 -30.78 -8.42 -0.06
C LYS A 178 -29.33 -8.63 -0.44
N ILE A 179 -28.46 -8.67 0.55
CA ILE A 179 -27.00 -8.68 0.36
C ILE A 179 -26.46 -10.08 0.59
N GLY A 180 -25.77 -10.64 -0.41
CA GLY A 180 -24.92 -11.81 -0.25
C GLY A 180 -23.46 -11.38 -0.14
N VAL A 181 -22.71 -11.95 0.81
CA VAL A 181 -21.30 -11.63 1.04
C VAL A 181 -20.44 -12.88 0.88
N LEU A 182 -19.43 -12.82 0.01
CA LEU A 182 -18.38 -13.84 -0.09
C LEU A 182 -17.07 -13.24 0.37
N TYR A 183 -16.40 -13.87 1.33
CA TYR A 183 -15.16 -13.35 1.90
C TYR A 183 -14.13 -14.45 2.17
N GLN A 184 -12.83 -14.12 2.09
CA GLN A 184 -11.75 -15.03 2.48
C GLN A 184 -11.81 -15.28 3.99
N ASN A 185 -11.70 -16.56 4.40
CA ASN A 185 -11.86 -16.97 5.82
C ASN A 185 -10.61 -16.66 6.65
N ASP A 186 -10.27 -15.41 6.77
CA ASP A 186 -9.17 -14.92 7.59
C ASP A 186 -9.39 -13.47 8.06
N ASP A 187 -8.39 -12.85 8.69
CA ASP A 187 -8.48 -11.48 9.17
C ASP A 187 -8.74 -10.46 8.05
N TYR A 188 -8.28 -10.73 6.81
CA TYR A 188 -8.54 -9.87 5.66
C TYR A 188 -10.04 -9.81 5.34
N GLY A 189 -10.65 -10.98 5.11
CA GLY A 189 -12.08 -11.04 4.76
C GLY A 189 -12.98 -10.60 5.91
N LYS A 190 -12.64 -10.96 7.14
CA LYS A 190 -13.40 -10.58 8.35
C LYS A 190 -13.35 -9.08 8.64
N ASP A 191 -12.24 -8.41 8.31
CA ASP A 191 -12.11 -6.97 8.50
C ASP A 191 -13.04 -6.19 7.55
N TYR A 192 -13.10 -6.59 6.28
CA TYR A 192 -14.08 -6.07 5.32
C TYR A 192 -15.53 -6.33 5.75
N LEU A 193 -15.84 -7.58 6.16
CA LEU A 193 -17.18 -7.96 6.62
C LEU A 193 -17.61 -7.12 7.83
N LYS A 194 -16.71 -6.87 8.77
CA LYS A 194 -16.95 -6.01 9.92
C LYS A 194 -17.31 -4.60 9.47
N GLY A 195 -16.53 -4.01 8.58
CA GLY A 195 -16.78 -2.68 8.05
C GLY A 195 -18.14 -2.57 7.35
N LEU A 196 -18.54 -3.60 6.58
CA LEU A 196 -19.85 -3.66 5.95
C LEU A 196 -20.97 -3.63 6.99
N LYS A 197 -20.88 -4.49 8.01
CA LYS A 197 -21.87 -4.58 9.09
C LYS A 197 -21.97 -3.26 9.86
N ASP A 198 -20.84 -2.67 10.21
CA ASP A 198 -20.79 -1.38 10.91
C ASP A 198 -21.45 -0.27 10.06
N GLY A 199 -21.15 -0.23 8.76
CA GLY A 199 -21.71 0.74 7.83
C GLY A 199 -23.22 0.58 7.58
N LEU A 200 -23.74 -0.65 7.59
CA LEU A 200 -25.18 -0.95 7.51
C LEU A 200 -25.91 -0.70 8.85
N GLY A 201 -25.18 -0.72 9.96
CA GLY A 201 -25.72 -0.52 11.29
C GLY A 201 -26.85 -1.48 11.64
N ALA A 202 -27.93 -0.98 12.18
CA ALA A 202 -29.10 -1.80 12.58
C ALA A 202 -29.74 -2.60 11.42
N LYS A 203 -29.51 -2.18 10.16
CA LYS A 203 -30.03 -2.87 8.98
C LYS A 203 -29.20 -4.11 8.57
N ALA A 204 -28.01 -4.29 9.09
CA ALA A 204 -27.14 -5.40 8.70
C ALA A 204 -27.85 -6.76 8.83
N ALA A 205 -28.49 -7.03 9.97
CA ALA A 205 -29.17 -8.30 10.24
C ALA A 205 -30.35 -8.59 9.30
N SER A 206 -31.02 -7.56 8.78
CA SER A 206 -32.16 -7.71 7.86
C SER A 206 -31.76 -7.71 6.39
N MET A 207 -30.67 -7.03 6.04
CA MET A 207 -30.21 -6.92 4.66
C MET A 207 -29.25 -8.02 4.25
N ILE A 208 -28.35 -8.48 5.14
CA ILE A 208 -27.42 -9.56 4.80
C ILE A 208 -28.14 -10.91 4.91
N VAL A 209 -28.43 -11.51 3.76
CA VAL A 209 -29.19 -12.79 3.68
C VAL A 209 -28.26 -14.01 3.66
N LEU A 210 -26.99 -13.85 3.33
CA LEU A 210 -26.01 -14.92 3.34
C LEU A 210 -24.58 -14.36 3.51
N GLU A 211 -23.81 -14.97 4.39
CA GLU A 211 -22.37 -14.80 4.56
C GLU A 211 -21.72 -16.15 4.24
N GLU A 212 -20.95 -16.22 3.17
CA GLU A 212 -20.13 -17.40 2.82
C GLU A 212 -18.67 -17.05 2.90
N SER A 213 -17.88 -17.92 3.48
CA SER A 213 -16.41 -17.80 3.46
C SER A 213 -15.80 -18.85 2.55
N TYR A 214 -14.65 -18.53 1.97
CA TYR A 214 -13.84 -19.45 1.20
C TYR A 214 -12.41 -19.54 1.74
N GLU A 215 -11.75 -20.66 1.47
CA GLU A 215 -10.33 -20.86 1.79
C GLU A 215 -9.47 -20.66 0.52
N THR A 216 -8.28 -20.09 0.69
CA THR A 216 -7.35 -19.90 -0.45
C THR A 216 -6.87 -21.21 -1.08
N SER A 217 -7.04 -22.34 -0.38
CA SER A 217 -6.75 -23.68 -0.87
C SER A 217 -7.84 -24.28 -1.76
N GLU A 218 -9.02 -23.66 -1.80
CA GLU A 218 -10.11 -24.16 -2.67
C GLU A 218 -9.73 -24.02 -4.15
N PRO A 219 -10.05 -25.03 -4.97
CA PRO A 219 -9.78 -24.95 -6.41
C PRO A 219 -10.69 -23.93 -7.10
N THR A 220 -11.96 -23.82 -6.66
CA THR A 220 -12.99 -22.93 -7.21
C THR A 220 -13.99 -22.52 -6.14
N ILE A 221 -14.63 -21.35 -6.36
CA ILE A 221 -15.69 -20.82 -5.46
C ILE A 221 -17.09 -20.91 -6.12
N ASP A 222 -17.23 -21.70 -7.15
CA ASP A 222 -18.47 -21.78 -7.95
C ASP A 222 -19.70 -22.11 -7.11
N ASN A 223 -19.56 -23.06 -6.15
CA ASN A 223 -20.66 -23.45 -5.26
C ASN A 223 -21.13 -22.31 -4.37
N HIS A 224 -20.21 -21.45 -3.91
CA HIS A 224 -20.57 -20.29 -3.11
C HIS A 224 -21.43 -19.31 -3.92
N ILE A 225 -21.08 -19.09 -5.20
CA ILE A 225 -21.85 -18.19 -6.09
C ILE A 225 -23.25 -18.76 -6.38
N VAL A 226 -23.36 -20.07 -6.60
CA VAL A 226 -24.66 -20.74 -6.78
C VAL A 226 -25.55 -20.58 -5.55
N LYS A 227 -25.01 -20.78 -4.35
CA LYS A 227 -25.72 -20.53 -3.08
C LYS A 227 -26.16 -19.08 -2.94
N MET A 228 -25.29 -18.12 -3.28
CA MET A 228 -25.62 -16.69 -3.23
C MET A 228 -26.86 -16.39 -4.09
N LYS A 229 -26.85 -16.83 -5.35
CA LYS A 229 -28.01 -16.67 -6.26
C LYS A 229 -29.29 -17.28 -5.68
N ALA A 230 -29.20 -18.46 -5.06
CA ALA A 230 -30.35 -19.18 -4.53
C ALA A 230 -31.05 -18.43 -3.37
N THR A 231 -30.38 -17.53 -2.69
CA THR A 231 -30.99 -16.68 -1.63
C THR A 231 -31.88 -15.58 -2.17
N GLY A 232 -31.82 -15.31 -3.47
CA GLY A 232 -32.46 -14.13 -4.08
C GLY A 232 -31.76 -12.83 -3.74
N ALA A 233 -30.46 -12.86 -3.38
CA ALA A 233 -29.67 -11.65 -3.18
C ALA A 233 -29.60 -10.83 -4.46
N ASP A 234 -29.83 -9.53 -4.35
CA ASP A 234 -29.78 -8.55 -5.44
C ASP A 234 -28.54 -7.63 -5.34
N VAL A 235 -27.80 -7.72 -4.25
CA VAL A 235 -26.48 -7.13 -4.06
C VAL A 235 -25.48 -8.23 -3.70
N PHE A 236 -24.33 -8.20 -4.34
CA PHE A 236 -23.21 -9.10 -4.04
C PHE A 236 -21.97 -8.32 -3.62
N ILE A 237 -21.48 -8.59 -2.41
CA ILE A 237 -20.21 -8.05 -1.89
C ILE A 237 -19.14 -9.12 -2.04
N ASN A 238 -18.19 -8.86 -2.94
CA ASN A 238 -17.13 -9.78 -3.33
C ASN A 238 -15.82 -9.38 -2.65
N ILE A 239 -15.49 -10.08 -1.56
CA ILE A 239 -14.26 -9.85 -0.77
C ILE A 239 -13.30 -11.02 -1.02
N THR A 240 -12.82 -11.09 -2.24
CA THR A 240 -11.94 -12.18 -2.69
C THR A 240 -10.62 -11.65 -3.25
N THR A 241 -9.60 -12.50 -3.26
CA THR A 241 -8.32 -12.22 -3.91
C THR A 241 -8.41 -12.47 -5.43
N PRO A 242 -7.48 -11.97 -6.27
CA PRO A 242 -7.63 -11.87 -7.73
C PRO A 242 -8.10 -13.13 -8.45
N LYS A 243 -7.53 -14.30 -8.14
CA LYS A 243 -7.93 -15.58 -8.74
C LYS A 243 -9.42 -15.83 -8.53
N PHE A 244 -9.88 -15.68 -7.30
CA PHE A 244 -11.26 -15.97 -6.89
C PHE A 244 -12.23 -14.87 -7.34
N ALA A 245 -11.77 -13.62 -7.42
CA ALA A 245 -12.55 -12.53 -7.99
C ALA A 245 -12.88 -12.78 -9.45
N ALA A 246 -11.89 -13.17 -10.26
CA ALA A 246 -12.11 -13.53 -11.66
C ALA A 246 -13.06 -14.75 -11.82
N GLN A 247 -12.92 -15.76 -10.96
CA GLN A 247 -13.83 -16.92 -10.93
C GLN A 247 -15.26 -16.49 -10.58
N ALA A 248 -15.46 -15.65 -9.56
CA ALA A 248 -16.78 -15.14 -9.17
C ALA A 248 -17.46 -14.38 -10.30
N ILE A 249 -16.75 -13.47 -10.96
CA ILE A 249 -17.28 -12.69 -12.09
C ILE A 249 -17.74 -13.61 -13.24
N LYS A 250 -16.90 -14.58 -13.62
CA LYS A 250 -17.26 -15.57 -14.65
C LYS A 250 -18.49 -16.37 -14.26
N LYS A 251 -18.50 -16.90 -13.03
CA LYS A 251 -19.59 -17.75 -12.56
C LYS A 251 -20.92 -17.01 -12.48
N ILE A 252 -20.91 -15.76 -12.01
CA ILE A 252 -22.08 -14.89 -11.98
C ILE A 252 -22.70 -14.77 -13.39
N SER A 253 -21.88 -14.49 -14.40
CA SER A 253 -22.30 -14.38 -15.79
C SER A 253 -22.82 -15.73 -16.32
N GLU A 254 -22.07 -16.82 -16.12
CA GLU A 254 -22.39 -18.16 -16.56
C GLU A 254 -23.79 -18.62 -16.08
N ILE A 255 -24.12 -18.38 -14.82
CA ILE A 255 -25.40 -18.77 -14.25
C ILE A 255 -26.52 -17.74 -14.48
N GLY A 256 -26.24 -16.64 -15.20
CA GLY A 256 -27.20 -15.58 -15.46
C GLY A 256 -27.71 -14.86 -14.22
N TRP A 257 -26.89 -14.76 -13.16
CA TRP A 257 -27.20 -13.96 -11.98
C TRP A 257 -26.79 -12.51 -12.25
N LYS A 258 -27.65 -11.54 -11.88
CA LYS A 258 -27.43 -10.11 -12.16
C LYS A 258 -27.53 -9.26 -10.90
N PRO A 259 -26.68 -9.45 -9.90
CA PRO A 259 -26.67 -8.59 -8.72
C PRO A 259 -26.01 -7.25 -9.02
N THR A 260 -26.29 -6.24 -8.23
CA THR A 260 -25.36 -5.09 -8.10
C THR A 260 -24.10 -5.62 -7.43
N HIS A 261 -22.99 -5.67 -8.16
CA HIS A 261 -21.77 -6.33 -7.74
C HIS A 261 -20.77 -5.30 -7.21
N PHE A 262 -20.42 -5.40 -5.94
CA PHE A 262 -19.33 -4.65 -5.32
C PHE A 262 -18.10 -5.55 -5.21
N LEU A 263 -17.00 -5.10 -5.78
CA LEU A 263 -15.71 -5.79 -5.76
C LEU A 263 -14.73 -5.00 -4.89
N ASN A 264 -14.08 -5.66 -3.95
CA ASN A 264 -13.07 -5.02 -3.13
C ASN A 264 -11.89 -4.50 -3.97
N ASN A 265 -11.35 -3.36 -3.56
CA ASN A 265 -10.31 -2.62 -4.28
C ASN A 265 -9.09 -3.47 -4.64
N VAL A 266 -8.63 -4.30 -3.71
CA VAL A 266 -7.42 -5.13 -3.91
C VAL A 266 -7.57 -6.18 -5.02
N SER A 267 -8.76 -6.37 -5.56
CA SER A 267 -9.04 -7.27 -6.69
C SER A 267 -9.62 -6.54 -7.90
N ALA A 268 -9.53 -5.22 -7.96
CA ALA A 268 -10.09 -4.41 -9.04
C ALA A 268 -9.16 -4.25 -10.27
N SER A 269 -8.02 -4.95 -10.30
CA SER A 269 -7.05 -4.86 -11.41
C SER A 269 -7.67 -5.24 -12.75
N VAL A 270 -7.54 -4.34 -13.74
CA VAL A 270 -8.00 -4.62 -15.11
C VAL A 270 -7.18 -5.77 -15.71
N GLY A 271 -5.86 -5.75 -15.58
CA GLY A 271 -4.97 -6.75 -16.18
C GLY A 271 -5.12 -8.15 -15.57
N SER A 272 -5.09 -8.27 -14.24
CA SER A 272 -5.05 -9.56 -13.54
C SER A 272 -6.40 -10.12 -13.11
N VAL A 273 -7.48 -9.32 -13.14
CA VAL A 273 -8.82 -9.76 -12.72
C VAL A 273 -9.88 -9.57 -13.80
N ILE A 274 -10.09 -8.33 -14.23
CA ILE A 274 -11.22 -7.99 -15.11
C ILE A 274 -11.03 -8.60 -16.50
N LYS A 275 -9.88 -8.42 -17.11
CA LYS A 275 -9.57 -8.98 -18.44
C LYS A 275 -9.63 -10.52 -18.45
N PRO A 276 -9.03 -11.25 -17.49
CA PRO A 276 -9.22 -12.69 -17.37
C PRO A 276 -10.67 -13.12 -17.13
N ALA A 277 -11.47 -12.32 -16.42
CA ALA A 277 -12.87 -12.60 -16.17
C ALA A 277 -13.76 -12.37 -17.40
N GLY A 278 -13.31 -11.52 -18.33
CA GLY A 278 -14.06 -11.03 -19.50
C GLY A 278 -14.65 -9.66 -19.24
N PHE A 279 -14.37 -8.72 -20.13
CA PHE A 279 -14.88 -7.34 -20.00
C PHE A 279 -16.41 -7.31 -20.02
N GLU A 280 -17.03 -8.14 -20.88
CA GLU A 280 -18.47 -8.30 -21.00
C GLU A 280 -19.13 -8.83 -19.72
N ASN A 281 -18.43 -9.65 -18.93
CA ASN A 281 -18.90 -10.21 -17.68
C ASN A 281 -18.74 -9.24 -16.49
N SER A 282 -17.96 -8.17 -16.70
CA SER A 282 -17.52 -7.25 -15.64
C SER A 282 -18.25 -5.91 -15.66
N GLN A 283 -19.23 -5.74 -16.56
CA GLN A 283 -19.94 -4.47 -16.70
C GLN A 283 -20.69 -4.10 -15.43
N ASP A 284 -20.69 -2.82 -15.10
CA ASP A 284 -21.37 -2.22 -13.94
C ASP A 284 -20.87 -2.68 -12.56
N ILE A 285 -19.76 -3.45 -12.49
CA ILE A 285 -19.12 -3.75 -11.20
C ILE A 285 -18.69 -2.42 -10.54
N ILE A 286 -19.00 -2.28 -9.26
CA ILE A 286 -18.61 -1.13 -8.44
C ILE A 286 -17.42 -1.51 -7.58
N SER A 287 -16.44 -0.62 -7.47
CA SER A 287 -15.31 -0.73 -6.57
C SER A 287 -14.94 0.66 -6.02
N ALA A 288 -13.82 0.75 -5.32
CA ALA A 288 -13.29 2.02 -4.84
C ALA A 288 -11.82 2.17 -5.25
N ALA A 289 -11.40 3.40 -5.47
CA ALA A 289 -10.04 3.73 -5.89
C ALA A 289 -9.42 4.80 -4.98
N TYR A 290 -8.12 4.74 -4.83
CA TYR A 290 -7.27 5.79 -4.27
C TYR A 290 -6.12 6.14 -5.22
N LEU A 291 -5.89 5.31 -6.22
CA LEU A 291 -4.90 5.48 -7.29
C LEU A 291 -5.59 5.71 -8.63
N LYS A 292 -4.91 6.40 -9.53
CA LYS A 292 -5.31 6.53 -10.94
C LYS A 292 -5.23 5.17 -11.60
N ASP A 293 -6.13 4.90 -12.54
CA ASP A 293 -6.11 3.67 -13.34
C ASP A 293 -5.68 3.96 -14.78
N VAL A 294 -4.75 3.15 -15.29
CA VAL A 294 -4.19 3.32 -16.65
C VAL A 294 -5.23 3.13 -17.74
N SER A 295 -6.28 2.34 -17.48
CA SER A 295 -7.35 2.11 -18.45
C SER A 295 -8.24 3.33 -18.65
N ASP A 296 -8.23 4.29 -17.71
CA ASP A 296 -9.07 5.48 -17.78
C ASP A 296 -8.39 6.60 -18.60
N PRO A 297 -8.93 6.95 -19.78
CA PRO A 297 -8.34 7.93 -20.66
C PRO A 297 -8.31 9.36 -20.11
N GLN A 298 -9.02 9.65 -18.99
CA GLN A 298 -8.94 10.98 -18.37
C GLN A 298 -7.52 11.30 -17.90
N TRP A 299 -6.70 10.29 -17.61
CA TRP A 299 -5.31 10.46 -17.16
C TRP A 299 -4.28 10.54 -18.29
N LYS A 300 -4.69 10.44 -19.54
CA LYS A 300 -3.80 10.40 -20.73
C LYS A 300 -2.82 11.59 -20.77
N ASP A 301 -3.25 12.78 -20.32
CA ASP A 301 -2.44 14.00 -20.30
C ASP A 301 -1.91 14.37 -18.90
N ASP A 302 -2.20 13.55 -17.87
CA ASP A 302 -1.70 13.72 -16.51
C ASP A 302 -0.19 13.48 -16.45
N ALA A 303 0.55 14.41 -15.85
CA ALA A 303 2.01 14.33 -15.77
C ALA A 303 2.50 13.12 -14.97
N GLY A 304 1.81 12.78 -13.87
CA GLY A 304 2.17 11.62 -13.04
C GLY A 304 1.92 10.31 -13.77
N MET A 305 0.82 10.21 -14.53
CA MET A 305 0.54 9.04 -15.34
C MET A 305 1.56 8.88 -16.47
N LYS A 306 1.96 9.98 -17.13
CA LYS A 306 3.03 9.95 -18.14
C LYS A 306 4.34 9.46 -17.54
N ALA A 307 4.73 9.98 -16.37
CA ALA A 307 5.94 9.54 -15.67
C ALA A 307 5.89 8.04 -15.31
N PHE A 308 4.74 7.55 -14.83
CA PHE A 308 4.53 6.13 -14.57
C PHE A 308 4.67 5.28 -15.86
N LEU A 309 4.05 5.70 -16.97
CA LEU A 309 4.13 4.96 -18.24
C LEU A 309 5.54 4.95 -18.84
N GLU A 310 6.28 6.05 -18.71
CA GLU A 310 7.71 6.12 -19.08
C GLU A 310 8.55 5.19 -18.21
N PHE A 311 8.31 5.17 -16.89
CA PHE A 311 8.94 4.23 -15.97
C PHE A 311 8.67 2.79 -16.39
N MET A 312 7.44 2.40 -16.64
CA MET A 312 7.08 1.05 -17.08
C MET A 312 7.80 0.68 -18.38
N THR A 313 7.84 1.60 -19.33
CA THR A 313 8.50 1.37 -20.62
C THR A 313 10.01 1.17 -20.50
N LYS A 314 10.66 1.93 -19.61
CA LYS A 314 12.13 1.92 -19.49
C LYS A 314 12.65 0.86 -18.51
N TYR A 315 11.96 0.67 -17.37
CA TYR A 315 12.47 -0.12 -16.25
C TYR A 315 11.74 -1.44 -16.02
N PHE A 316 10.50 -1.55 -16.53
CA PHE A 316 9.68 -2.75 -16.38
C PHE A 316 8.87 -3.05 -17.67
N PRO A 317 9.53 -3.18 -18.82
CA PRO A 317 8.83 -3.35 -20.11
C PRO A 317 8.02 -4.65 -20.23
N GLU A 318 8.35 -5.69 -19.46
CA GLU A 318 7.63 -6.95 -19.39
C GLU A 318 6.40 -6.90 -18.49
N GLY A 319 6.23 -5.86 -17.68
CA GLY A 319 5.09 -5.67 -16.78
C GLY A 319 3.84 -5.26 -17.53
N ASP A 320 2.69 -5.87 -17.18
CA ASP A 320 1.41 -5.44 -17.72
C ASP A 320 0.99 -4.09 -17.13
N LYS A 321 0.95 -3.07 -17.96
CA LYS A 321 0.57 -1.70 -17.54
C LYS A 321 -0.87 -1.61 -17.03
N LEU A 322 -1.74 -2.54 -17.44
CA LEU A 322 -3.14 -2.61 -16.99
C LEU A 322 -3.30 -3.38 -15.67
N ASP A 323 -2.23 -4.00 -15.18
CA ASP A 323 -2.28 -4.62 -13.86
C ASP A 323 -2.15 -3.57 -12.76
N GLY A 324 -3.20 -3.42 -11.95
CA GLY A 324 -3.24 -2.46 -10.84
C GLY A 324 -2.11 -2.63 -9.82
N GLY A 325 -1.50 -3.83 -9.74
CA GLY A 325 -0.33 -4.06 -8.89
C GLY A 325 0.90 -3.24 -9.29
N THR A 326 1.04 -2.89 -10.59
CA THR A 326 2.16 -2.06 -11.06
C THR A 326 2.09 -0.64 -10.52
N ILE A 327 0.91 -0.03 -10.56
CA ILE A 327 0.72 1.35 -10.06
C ILE A 327 0.77 1.41 -8.52
N VAL A 328 0.35 0.33 -7.84
CA VAL A 328 0.52 0.19 -6.38
C VAL A 328 2.00 0.13 -6.01
N GLY A 329 2.78 -0.76 -6.64
CA GLY A 329 4.21 -0.90 -6.37
C GLY A 329 4.99 0.39 -6.65
N TYR A 330 4.64 1.11 -7.72
CA TYR A 330 5.22 2.41 -8.05
C TYR A 330 4.93 3.46 -6.96
N GLY A 331 3.67 3.59 -6.55
CA GLY A 331 3.25 4.60 -5.56
C GLY A 331 3.81 4.34 -4.17
N VAL A 332 3.82 3.08 -3.70
CA VAL A 332 4.35 2.75 -2.38
C VAL A 332 5.87 2.90 -2.34
N ALA A 333 6.58 2.57 -3.43
CA ALA A 333 8.02 2.77 -3.53
C ALA A 333 8.40 4.27 -3.49
N GLN A 334 7.62 5.15 -4.14
CA GLN A 334 7.79 6.60 -4.01
C GLN A 334 7.65 7.06 -2.55
N THR A 335 6.70 6.50 -1.82
CA THR A 335 6.47 6.84 -0.40
C THR A 335 7.66 6.43 0.47
N LEU A 336 8.22 5.23 0.25
CA LEU A 336 9.41 4.79 0.97
C LEU A 336 10.62 5.67 0.66
N VAL A 337 10.85 5.99 -0.62
CA VAL A 337 11.97 6.86 -1.04
C VAL A 337 11.88 8.22 -0.37
N GLU A 338 10.68 8.80 -0.26
CA GLU A 338 10.48 10.07 0.47
C GLU A 338 10.85 9.95 1.95
N ALA A 339 10.37 8.90 2.63
CA ALA A 339 10.69 8.67 4.03
C ALA A 339 12.19 8.48 4.26
N LEU A 340 12.87 7.70 3.41
CA LEU A 340 14.31 7.47 3.50
C LEU A 340 15.13 8.72 3.16
N LYS A 341 14.70 9.55 2.19
CA LYS A 341 15.35 10.84 1.91
C LYS A 341 15.34 11.75 3.13
N LYS A 342 14.23 11.78 3.87
CA LYS A 342 14.10 12.56 5.12
C LYS A 342 14.98 12.04 6.24
N CYS A 343 15.42 10.80 6.22
CA CYS A 343 16.36 10.29 7.20
C CYS A 343 17.75 10.93 7.11
N GLY A 344 18.17 11.42 5.94
CA GLY A 344 19.49 11.97 5.70
C GLY A 344 20.61 10.99 6.08
N ASP A 345 21.51 11.42 6.95
CA ASP A 345 22.61 10.61 7.45
C ASP A 345 22.26 9.84 8.75
N ASN A 346 21.03 9.89 9.20
CA ASN A 346 20.53 9.12 10.33
C ASN A 346 19.61 7.98 9.83
N LEU A 347 20.21 6.87 9.39
CA LEU A 347 19.53 5.67 8.97
C LEU A 347 19.44 4.63 10.09
N THR A 348 19.02 5.07 11.26
CA THR A 348 18.58 4.16 12.33
C THR A 348 17.14 3.73 12.07
N ARG A 349 16.79 2.52 12.48
CA ARG A 349 15.42 1.99 12.36
C ARG A 349 14.39 2.87 13.05
N GLU A 350 14.77 3.42 14.23
CA GLU A 350 13.92 4.37 14.95
C GLU A 350 13.65 5.63 14.12
N ASN A 351 14.68 6.21 13.50
CA ASN A 351 14.50 7.41 12.68
C ASN A 351 13.73 7.10 11.40
N VAL A 352 13.89 5.92 10.80
CA VAL A 352 13.08 5.48 9.66
C VAL A 352 11.58 5.48 10.02
N MET A 353 11.21 4.86 11.15
CA MET A 353 9.81 4.90 11.63
C MET A 353 9.34 6.31 11.93
N LYS A 354 10.19 7.15 12.56
CA LYS A 354 9.87 8.55 12.82
C LYS A 354 9.61 9.35 11.55
N GLN A 355 10.43 9.19 10.52
CA GLN A 355 10.22 9.87 9.24
C GLN A 355 8.98 9.34 8.51
N ALA A 356 8.75 8.03 8.51
CA ALA A 356 7.54 7.43 7.99
C ALA A 356 6.27 7.94 8.71
N ALA A 357 6.36 8.17 10.03
CA ALA A 357 5.27 8.72 10.85
C ALA A 357 5.20 10.27 10.85
N SER A 358 5.85 10.93 9.90
CA SER A 358 5.87 12.39 9.79
C SER A 358 5.57 12.90 8.37
N LEU A 359 4.96 12.08 7.55
CA LEU A 359 4.54 12.48 6.21
C LEU A 359 3.36 13.44 6.32
N LYS A 360 3.43 14.58 5.62
CA LYS A 360 2.37 15.58 5.59
C LYS A 360 2.09 16.04 4.18
N ASP A 361 0.84 15.94 3.79
CA ASP A 361 0.34 16.33 2.47
C ASP A 361 1.17 15.75 1.32
N PHE A 362 1.85 14.61 1.58
CA PHE A 362 2.67 13.98 0.56
C PHE A 362 1.78 13.41 -0.54
N ARG A 363 2.21 13.54 -1.77
CA ARG A 363 1.51 12.99 -2.93
C ARG A 363 2.49 12.21 -3.78
N THR A 364 2.12 11.00 -4.10
CA THR A 364 2.76 10.28 -5.19
C THR A 364 2.17 10.72 -6.53
N GLU A 365 2.87 10.45 -7.60
CA GLU A 365 2.44 10.78 -8.95
C GLU A 365 1.12 10.10 -9.36
N VAL A 366 0.78 9.01 -8.67
CA VAL A 366 -0.33 8.12 -9.04
C VAL A 366 -1.54 8.18 -8.12
N LEU A 367 -1.50 8.92 -7.03
CA LEU A 367 -2.68 9.16 -6.19
C LEU A 367 -3.76 9.94 -6.94
N LEU A 368 -5.01 9.63 -6.68
CA LEU A 368 -6.14 10.41 -7.17
C LEU A 368 -6.07 11.86 -6.69
N PRO A 369 -6.52 12.83 -7.50
CA PRO A 369 -6.65 14.22 -7.07
C PRO A 369 -7.46 14.32 -5.77
N GLY A 370 -7.00 15.12 -4.83
CA GLY A 370 -7.64 15.27 -3.51
C GLY A 370 -7.15 14.29 -2.45
N ILE A 371 -6.57 13.16 -2.84
CA ILE A 371 -6.00 12.17 -1.90
C ILE A 371 -4.54 12.51 -1.60
N LYS A 372 -4.17 12.41 -0.34
CA LYS A 372 -2.83 12.70 0.18
C LYS A 372 -2.41 11.66 1.18
N ILE A 373 -1.11 11.50 1.35
CA ILE A 373 -0.51 10.68 2.39
C ILE A 373 -0.20 11.56 3.59
N ASN A 374 -0.82 11.21 4.71
CA ASN A 374 -0.59 11.83 6.01
C ASN A 374 -0.36 10.77 7.06
N THR A 375 0.63 10.97 7.91
CA THR A 375 0.94 10.07 9.04
C THR A 375 1.27 10.89 10.28
N GLY A 376 1.19 10.26 11.44
CA GLY A 376 1.50 10.89 12.72
C GLY A 376 1.98 9.87 13.74
N ALA A 377 2.47 10.33 14.88
CA ALA A 377 2.92 9.45 15.96
C ALA A 377 1.81 8.50 16.48
N ASN A 378 0.55 8.92 16.33
CA ASN A 378 -0.62 8.15 16.74
C ASN A 378 -1.51 7.73 15.55
N ASP A 379 -1.01 7.86 14.32
CA ASP A 379 -1.74 7.54 13.11
C ASP A 379 -0.82 6.89 12.06
N PHE A 380 -0.94 5.58 11.93
CA PHE A 380 -0.20 4.73 10.99
C PHE A 380 -1.08 4.29 9.81
N ALA A 381 -2.13 5.08 9.47
CA ALA A 381 -2.98 4.91 8.29
C ALA A 381 -2.68 5.99 7.24
N PRO A 382 -1.65 5.83 6.39
CA PRO A 382 -1.17 6.91 5.50
C PRO A 382 -2.22 7.43 4.51
N ILE A 383 -3.10 6.56 4.02
CA ILE A 383 -4.16 6.89 3.07
C ILE A 383 -5.51 6.54 3.68
N SER A 384 -6.35 7.55 3.92
CA SER A 384 -7.66 7.40 4.56
C SER A 384 -8.84 7.77 3.65
N SER A 385 -8.60 7.99 2.36
CA SER A 385 -9.63 8.45 1.44
C SER A 385 -9.74 7.56 0.22
N LEU A 386 -10.98 7.40 -0.28
CA LEU A 386 -11.32 6.59 -1.45
C LEU A 386 -12.38 7.33 -2.29
N GLN A 387 -12.45 7.00 -3.57
CA GLN A 387 -13.53 7.41 -4.46
C GLN A 387 -14.15 6.18 -5.12
N LEU A 388 -15.47 6.17 -5.26
CA LEU A 388 -16.14 5.06 -5.96
C LEU A 388 -15.80 5.07 -7.44
N MET A 389 -15.72 3.87 -8.00
CA MET A 389 -15.54 3.65 -9.43
C MET A 389 -16.47 2.56 -9.94
N LYS A 390 -16.84 2.63 -11.23
CA LYS A 390 -17.69 1.64 -11.89
C LYS A 390 -17.04 1.18 -13.19
N PHE A 391 -17.02 -0.12 -13.41
CA PHE A 391 -16.45 -0.67 -14.64
C PHE A 391 -17.41 -0.51 -15.81
N LYS A 392 -16.94 0.11 -16.90
CA LYS A 392 -17.72 0.35 -18.13
C LYS A 392 -16.86 0.18 -19.36
N GLY A 393 -17.33 -0.61 -20.32
CA GLY A 393 -16.54 -0.96 -21.49
C GLY A 393 -15.29 -1.74 -21.06
N GLU A 394 -14.13 -1.11 -21.15
CA GLU A 394 -12.83 -1.69 -20.81
C GLU A 394 -12.07 -0.90 -19.75
N LYS A 395 -12.75 -0.02 -18.99
CA LYS A 395 -12.14 0.91 -18.06
C LYS A 395 -12.94 1.10 -16.78
N TRP A 396 -12.28 1.63 -15.77
CA TRP A 396 -12.90 2.13 -14.57
C TRP A 396 -13.27 3.61 -14.73
N ASP A 397 -14.55 3.94 -14.57
CA ASP A 397 -15.04 5.33 -14.49
C ASP A 397 -15.22 5.73 -13.02
N LEU A 398 -14.54 6.79 -12.59
CA LEU A 398 -14.75 7.37 -11.26
C LEU A 398 -16.12 8.06 -11.19
N PHE A 399 -16.77 7.95 -10.03
CA PHE A 399 -18.03 8.67 -9.77
C PHE A 399 -18.15 9.05 -8.29
N GLY A 400 -19.01 10.03 -8.01
CA GLY A 400 -19.15 10.59 -6.66
C GLY A 400 -17.92 11.36 -6.22
N ASP A 401 -17.95 11.83 -4.98
CA ASP A 401 -16.86 12.58 -4.36
C ASP A 401 -15.82 11.65 -3.74
N VAL A 402 -14.62 12.18 -3.49
CA VAL A 402 -13.63 11.54 -2.62
C VAL A 402 -14.17 11.52 -1.18
N ILE A 403 -14.24 10.34 -0.59
CA ILE A 403 -14.79 10.12 0.75
C ILE A 403 -13.64 9.80 1.70
N SER A 404 -13.51 10.57 2.78
CA SER A 404 -12.54 10.25 3.85
C SER A 404 -13.15 9.26 4.83
N ALA A 405 -12.35 8.30 5.27
CA ALA A 405 -12.70 7.36 6.33
C ALA A 405 -12.93 8.05 7.69
N ASP A 406 -12.22 9.15 7.94
CA ASP A 406 -12.30 9.91 9.19
C ASP A 406 -13.63 10.70 9.33
N ALA A 407 -14.44 10.76 8.29
CA ALA A 407 -15.76 11.40 8.31
C ALA A 407 -16.86 10.53 8.94
N GLY A 408 -16.51 9.47 9.67
CA GLY A 408 -17.40 8.47 10.24
C GLY A 408 -17.02 7.99 11.64
N GLY A 409 -16.38 8.87 12.44
CA GLY A 409 -16.20 8.65 13.88
C GLY A 409 -17.35 9.23 14.69
#